data_edf15f7667ad831a67bf2db7eac0e0cb
#
_entry.id   edf15f7667ad831a67bf2db7eac0e0cb
#
_cell.length_a   1.000
_cell.length_b   1.000
_cell.length_c   1.000
_cell.angle_alpha   90.00
_cell.angle_beta   90.00
_cell.angle_gamma   90.00
#
_symmetry.space_group_name_H-M   'P 1'
#
loop_
_entity.id
_entity.type
_entity.pdbx_description
1 polymer ?
#
loop_
_entity_poly.entity_id
_entity_poly.type
_entity_poly.pdbx_seq_one_letter_code
_entity_poly.pdbx_strand_id
1 'polypeptide(L)'
;MVFLLVDVIRDTTQMGPHTVALPEEQWFLSFKDFAALFGMKIRYSPLNVSFLLAIAASFFVWFLVWKTRWGYEMRAVGHNTQAAIYAGISPYKNIIIAMCVSGGLAGLLGVNEILGVHHKIVAGFPAGYGFTGIAVALMGRNHPIGIFPAAFLFGILYQGGSEVTFDMPNITRYMFVAVQLSLIHI
;
A
#
# COMPACT_ATOMS: atom_id res chain seq x y z
N MET A 1 3.66 -15.28 13.80
CA MET A 1 4.54 -14.18 13.34
C MET A 1 5.06 -13.32 14.49
N VAL A 2 4.20 -12.69 15.30
CA VAL A 2 4.62 -11.84 16.44
C VAL A 2 5.49 -12.61 17.44
N PHE A 3 5.15 -13.86 17.76
CA PHE A 3 5.92 -14.72 18.67
C PHE A 3 7.37 -14.95 18.19
N LEU A 4 7.54 -15.28 16.90
CA LEU A 4 8.88 -15.45 16.31
C LEU A 4 9.71 -14.16 16.35
N LEU A 5 9.07 -13.02 16.12
CA LEU A 5 9.72 -11.69 16.18
C LEU A 5 10.15 -11.31 17.59
N VAL A 6 9.35 -11.68 18.60
CA VAL A 6 9.60 -11.28 20.00
C VAL A 6 10.56 -12.23 20.69
N ASP A 7 10.48 -13.54 20.44
CA ASP A 7 11.24 -14.54 21.22
C ASP A 7 12.45 -15.11 20.48
N VAL A 8 12.44 -15.15 19.14
CA VAL A 8 13.49 -15.87 18.39
C VAL A 8 14.41 -14.92 17.62
N ILE A 9 13.87 -13.86 17.00
CA ILE A 9 14.62 -13.00 16.05
C ILE A 9 14.79 -11.57 16.61
N ARG A 10 14.43 -11.34 17.86
CA ARG A 10 14.49 -10.02 18.47
C ARG A 10 15.93 -9.50 18.60
N ASP A 11 16.13 -8.26 18.23
CA ASP A 11 17.33 -7.50 18.61
C ASP A 11 17.25 -7.13 20.11
N THR A 12 18.15 -7.68 20.89
CA THR A 12 18.23 -7.44 22.35
C THR A 12 18.91 -6.13 22.71
N THR A 13 19.49 -5.42 21.76
CA THR A 13 20.26 -4.20 21.98
C THR A 13 19.37 -2.95 22.01
N GLN A 14 18.15 -3.01 21.49
CA GLN A 14 17.23 -1.89 21.43
C GLN A 14 15.90 -2.17 22.15
N MET A 15 15.29 -1.11 22.69
CA MET A 15 13.95 -1.20 23.27
C MET A 15 12.89 -1.33 22.19
N GLY A 16 12.28 -2.51 22.03
CA GLY A 16 11.15 -2.75 21.15
C GLY A 16 11.18 -4.10 20.45
N PRO A 17 10.03 -4.61 20.00
CA PRO A 17 9.93 -5.88 19.29
C PRO A 17 10.24 -5.68 17.81
N HIS A 18 11.50 -5.63 17.45
CA HIS A 18 11.98 -5.55 16.07
C HIS A 18 13.17 -6.49 15.83
N THR A 19 13.40 -6.82 14.57
CA THR A 19 14.57 -7.62 14.16
C THR A 19 15.81 -6.73 14.06
N VAL A 20 16.98 -7.36 13.97
CA VAL A 20 18.23 -6.72 13.56
C VAL A 20 18.02 -6.01 12.22
N ALA A 21 18.62 -4.83 12.05
CA ALA A 21 18.54 -4.09 10.81
C ALA A 21 19.14 -4.90 9.65
N LEU A 22 18.49 -4.84 8.49
CA LEU A 22 18.98 -5.48 7.28
C LEU A 22 20.27 -4.77 6.80
N PRO A 23 21.23 -5.50 6.22
CA PRO A 23 22.41 -4.91 5.60
C PRO A 23 22.04 -3.86 4.55
N GLU A 24 22.83 -2.80 4.44
CA GLU A 24 22.58 -1.70 3.48
C GLU A 24 22.49 -2.17 2.02
N GLU A 25 23.16 -3.25 1.70
CA GLU A 25 23.13 -3.87 0.37
C GLU A 25 21.74 -4.42 -0.03
N GLN A 26 20.87 -4.65 0.92
CA GLN A 26 19.51 -5.18 0.70
C GLN A 26 18.44 -4.09 0.70
N TRP A 27 18.82 -2.84 0.90
CA TRP A 27 17.86 -1.73 0.88
C TRP A 27 17.44 -1.41 -0.56
N PHE A 28 16.22 -0.97 -0.73
CA PHE A 28 15.82 -0.40 -2.02
C PHE A 28 16.66 0.83 -2.32
N LEU A 29 17.14 0.93 -3.56
CA LEU A 29 17.82 2.13 -4.04
C LEU A 29 16.96 3.36 -3.76
N SER A 30 17.56 4.32 -3.07
CA SER A 30 16.94 5.62 -2.88
C SER A 30 16.78 6.32 -4.23
N PHE A 31 15.72 7.10 -4.39
CA PHE A 31 15.53 7.89 -5.61
C PHE A 31 16.72 8.84 -5.88
N LYS A 32 17.44 9.21 -4.83
CA LYS A 32 18.70 9.96 -4.92
C LYS A 32 19.78 9.20 -5.67
N ASP A 33 19.95 7.90 -5.39
CA ASP A 33 20.97 7.07 -6.03
C ASP A 33 20.58 6.76 -7.48
N PHE A 34 19.30 6.56 -7.73
CA PHE A 34 18.77 6.41 -9.08
C PHE A 34 18.94 7.70 -9.90
N ALA A 35 18.68 8.86 -9.33
CA ALA A 35 18.86 10.16 -9.97
C ALA A 35 20.34 10.51 -10.19
N ALA A 36 21.23 10.04 -9.30
CA ALA A 36 22.68 10.19 -9.45
C ALA A 36 23.21 9.43 -10.69
N LEU A 37 22.59 8.30 -11.04
CA LEU A 37 22.87 7.58 -12.28
C LEU A 37 22.57 8.41 -13.54
N PHE A 38 21.60 9.33 -13.45
CA PHE A 38 21.22 10.27 -14.52
C PHE A 38 21.91 11.65 -14.39
N GLY A 39 22.87 11.80 -13.46
CA GLY A 39 23.61 13.04 -13.27
C GLY A 39 22.86 14.17 -12.58
N MET A 40 21.68 13.91 -12.04
CA MET A 40 20.87 14.90 -11.31
C MET A 40 21.17 14.85 -9.81
N LYS A 41 21.66 15.95 -9.25
CA LYS A 41 21.84 16.13 -7.80
C LYS A 41 20.50 16.52 -7.17
N ILE A 42 19.73 15.55 -6.70
CA ILE A 42 18.49 15.81 -5.97
C ILE A 42 18.78 15.85 -4.46
N ARG A 43 18.16 16.81 -3.78
CA ARG A 43 18.20 16.92 -2.32
C ARG A 43 17.58 15.64 -1.72
N TYR A 44 17.98 15.29 -0.50
CA TYR A 44 17.46 14.11 0.20
C TYR A 44 15.93 14.02 0.09
N SER A 45 15.44 12.95 -0.51
CA SER A 45 14.02 12.66 -0.66
C SER A 45 13.75 11.26 -0.10
N PRO A 46 12.70 11.08 0.71
CA PRO A 46 12.28 9.77 1.19
C PRO A 46 11.68 8.89 0.09
N LEU A 47 11.59 9.40 -1.15
CA LEU A 47 11.10 8.61 -2.28
C LEU A 47 12.10 7.52 -2.66
N ASN A 48 11.59 6.30 -2.76
CA ASN A 48 12.32 5.11 -3.16
C ASN A 48 11.91 4.66 -4.56
N VAL A 49 12.69 3.80 -5.16
CA VAL A 49 12.36 3.15 -6.46
C VAL A 49 11.03 2.39 -6.39
N SER A 50 10.57 2.01 -5.21
CA SER A 50 9.24 1.41 -4.98
C SER A 50 8.06 2.28 -5.46
N PHE A 51 8.24 3.61 -5.60
CA PHE A 51 7.22 4.46 -6.22
C PHE A 51 6.99 4.09 -7.70
N LEU A 52 8.04 3.77 -8.44
CA LEU A 52 7.93 3.27 -9.82
C LEU A 52 7.24 1.90 -9.85
N LEU A 53 7.52 1.06 -8.85
CA LEU A 53 6.88 -0.25 -8.71
C LEU A 53 5.39 -0.09 -8.40
N ALA A 54 4.98 0.90 -7.61
CA ALA A 54 3.58 1.21 -7.36
C ALA A 54 2.84 1.67 -8.64
N ILE A 55 3.49 2.50 -9.47
CA ILE A 55 2.95 2.90 -10.77
C ILE A 55 2.80 1.69 -11.69
N ALA A 56 3.82 0.84 -11.77
CA ALA A 56 3.79 -0.37 -12.58
C ALA A 56 2.70 -1.35 -12.10
N ALA A 57 2.56 -1.54 -10.79
CA ALA A 57 1.50 -2.36 -10.20
C ALA A 57 0.11 -1.83 -10.52
N SER A 58 -0.09 -0.50 -10.45
CA SER A 58 -1.36 0.12 -10.82
C SER A 58 -1.68 -0.03 -12.30
N PHE A 59 -0.68 0.12 -13.17
CA PHE A 59 -0.85 -0.15 -14.61
C PHE A 59 -1.17 -1.62 -14.87
N PHE A 60 -0.50 -2.54 -14.18
CA PHE A 60 -0.77 -3.97 -14.26
C PHE A 60 -2.21 -4.29 -13.87
N VAL A 61 -2.71 -3.75 -12.75
CA VAL A 61 -4.10 -3.93 -12.32
C VAL A 61 -5.08 -3.36 -13.34
N TRP A 62 -4.80 -2.15 -13.86
CA TRP A 62 -5.63 -1.56 -14.91
C TRP A 62 -5.69 -2.46 -16.15
N PHE A 63 -4.54 -2.92 -16.62
CA PHE A 63 -4.46 -3.82 -17.78
C PHE A 63 -5.22 -5.13 -17.51
N LEU A 64 -4.96 -5.76 -16.35
CA LEU A 64 -5.60 -7.02 -15.97
C LEU A 64 -7.12 -6.88 -15.92
N VAL A 65 -7.65 -5.84 -15.27
CA VAL A 65 -9.09 -5.67 -15.02
C VAL A 65 -9.82 -5.22 -16.29
N TRP A 66 -9.22 -4.33 -17.11
CA TRP A 66 -9.93 -3.74 -18.25
C TRP A 66 -9.57 -4.34 -19.61
N LYS A 67 -8.39 -4.93 -19.75
CA LYS A 67 -7.89 -5.40 -21.05
C LYS A 67 -7.80 -6.92 -21.18
N THR A 68 -8.02 -7.68 -20.10
CA THR A 68 -7.94 -9.16 -20.15
C THR A 68 -9.30 -9.81 -20.02
N ARG A 69 -9.38 -11.07 -20.52
CA ARG A 69 -10.55 -11.93 -20.36
C ARG A 69 -10.86 -12.18 -18.88
N TRP A 70 -9.86 -12.40 -18.07
CA TRP A 70 -10.04 -12.63 -16.63
C TRP A 70 -10.67 -11.42 -15.93
N GLY A 71 -10.24 -10.21 -16.29
CA GLY A 71 -10.84 -8.99 -15.76
C GLY A 71 -12.30 -8.82 -16.18
N TYR A 72 -12.65 -9.21 -17.42
CA TYR A 72 -14.04 -9.24 -17.84
C TYR A 72 -14.87 -10.21 -17.00
N GLU A 73 -14.39 -11.46 -16.84
CA GLU A 73 -15.06 -12.47 -16.04
C GLU A 73 -15.24 -12.03 -14.57
N MET A 74 -14.20 -11.42 -13.96
CA MET A 74 -14.26 -10.87 -12.60
C MET A 74 -15.35 -9.79 -12.47
N ARG A 75 -15.42 -8.85 -13.43
CA ARG A 75 -16.43 -7.78 -13.42
C ARG A 75 -17.83 -8.35 -13.63
N ALA A 76 -18.01 -9.33 -14.53
CA ALA A 76 -19.28 -9.99 -14.73
C ALA A 76 -19.79 -10.68 -13.46
N VAL A 77 -18.91 -11.41 -12.76
CA VAL A 77 -19.24 -12.05 -11.47
C VAL A 77 -19.59 -11.00 -10.40
N GLY A 78 -18.86 -9.87 -10.38
CA GLY A 78 -19.09 -8.78 -9.42
C GLY A 78 -20.41 -8.04 -9.65
N HIS A 79 -20.87 -7.93 -10.91
CA HIS A 79 -22.15 -7.30 -11.22
C HIS A 79 -23.35 -8.21 -10.93
N ASN A 80 -23.30 -9.45 -11.41
CA ASN A 80 -24.36 -10.43 -11.17
C ASN A 80 -23.80 -11.84 -11.26
N THR A 81 -23.63 -12.48 -10.11
CA THR A 81 -23.10 -13.84 -10.01
C THR A 81 -24.00 -14.87 -10.72
N GLN A 82 -25.31 -14.73 -10.64
CA GLN A 82 -26.23 -15.66 -11.28
C GLN A 82 -26.14 -15.58 -12.82
N ALA A 83 -26.17 -14.36 -13.36
CA ALA A 83 -26.00 -14.16 -14.81
C ALA A 83 -24.63 -14.67 -15.30
N ALA A 84 -23.57 -14.51 -14.52
CA ALA A 84 -22.26 -15.04 -14.86
C ALA A 84 -22.24 -16.58 -14.94
N ILE A 85 -22.94 -17.26 -14.03
CA ILE A 85 -23.08 -18.73 -14.04
C ILE A 85 -23.80 -19.18 -15.32
N TYR A 86 -24.92 -18.52 -15.70
CA TYR A 86 -25.62 -18.83 -16.93
C TYR A 86 -24.77 -18.60 -18.18
N ALA A 87 -23.83 -17.66 -18.13
CA ALA A 87 -22.84 -17.42 -19.18
C ALA A 87 -21.65 -18.41 -19.17
N GLY A 88 -21.66 -19.40 -18.27
CA GLY A 88 -20.59 -20.40 -18.15
C GLY A 88 -19.33 -19.90 -17.40
N ILE A 89 -19.42 -18.75 -16.73
CA ILE A 89 -18.31 -18.19 -15.95
C ILE A 89 -18.36 -18.78 -14.53
N SER A 90 -17.25 -19.36 -14.08
CA SER A 90 -17.13 -19.92 -12.73
C SER A 90 -16.81 -18.82 -11.69
N PRO A 91 -17.72 -18.48 -10.76
CA PRO A 91 -17.47 -17.47 -9.74
C PRO A 91 -16.33 -17.85 -8.81
N TYR A 92 -16.25 -19.10 -8.41
CA TYR A 92 -15.24 -19.62 -7.50
C TYR A 92 -13.81 -19.39 -8.02
N LYS A 93 -13.56 -19.73 -9.28
CA LYS A 93 -12.27 -19.51 -9.95
C LYS A 93 -11.89 -18.02 -9.97
N ASN A 94 -12.84 -17.15 -10.30
CA ASN A 94 -12.61 -15.72 -10.38
C ASN A 94 -12.33 -15.07 -9.02
N ILE A 95 -13.01 -15.54 -7.96
CA ILE A 95 -12.75 -15.10 -6.58
C ILE A 95 -11.32 -15.48 -6.16
N ILE A 96 -10.88 -16.71 -6.43
CA ILE A 96 -9.53 -17.14 -6.10
C ILE A 96 -8.48 -16.29 -6.82
N ILE A 97 -8.65 -16.04 -8.11
CA ILE A 97 -7.72 -15.21 -8.89
C ILE A 97 -7.66 -13.79 -8.31
N ALA A 98 -8.82 -13.19 -7.99
CA ALA A 98 -8.89 -11.86 -7.40
C ALA A 98 -8.16 -11.80 -6.04
N MET A 99 -8.36 -12.81 -5.19
CA MET A 99 -7.68 -12.92 -3.89
C MET A 99 -6.17 -13.11 -4.04
N CYS A 100 -5.72 -13.92 -5.01
CA CYS A 100 -4.29 -14.09 -5.28
C CYS A 100 -3.63 -12.80 -5.76
N VAL A 101 -4.28 -12.06 -6.67
CA VAL A 101 -3.76 -10.76 -7.15
C VAL A 101 -3.71 -9.75 -6.00
N SER A 102 -4.78 -9.65 -5.21
CA SER A 102 -4.84 -8.76 -4.04
C SER A 102 -3.76 -9.11 -3.01
N GLY A 103 -3.58 -10.39 -2.70
CA GLY A 103 -2.54 -10.86 -1.78
C GLY A 103 -1.13 -10.56 -2.29
N GLY A 104 -0.90 -10.72 -3.59
CA GLY A 104 0.38 -10.34 -4.23
C GLY A 104 0.68 -8.85 -4.09
N LEU A 105 -0.31 -7.98 -4.32
CA LEU A 105 -0.18 -6.53 -4.16
C LEU A 105 0.06 -6.13 -2.69
N ALA A 106 -0.61 -6.79 -1.74
CA ALA A 106 -0.36 -6.60 -0.32
C ALA A 106 1.07 -7.04 0.07
N GLY A 107 1.59 -8.12 -0.53
CA GLY A 107 2.98 -8.53 -0.38
C GLY A 107 3.97 -7.48 -0.86
N LEU A 108 3.72 -6.81 -1.99
CA LEU A 108 4.56 -5.71 -2.48
C LEU A 108 4.61 -4.53 -1.51
N LEU A 109 3.48 -4.21 -0.85
CA LEU A 109 3.46 -3.20 0.21
C LEU A 109 4.36 -3.60 1.38
N GLY A 110 4.29 -4.86 1.83
CA GLY A 110 5.16 -5.38 2.89
C GLY A 110 6.65 -5.29 2.53
N VAL A 111 6.99 -5.64 1.30
CA VAL A 111 8.36 -5.53 0.78
C VAL A 111 8.83 -4.06 0.77
N ASN A 112 7.98 -3.12 0.33
CA ASN A 112 8.30 -1.69 0.36
C ASN A 112 8.55 -1.18 1.78
N GLU A 113 7.70 -1.54 2.74
CA GLU A 113 7.84 -1.09 4.12
C GLU A 113 9.12 -1.62 4.78
N ILE A 114 9.45 -2.90 4.53
CA ILE A 114 10.62 -3.53 5.15
C ILE A 114 11.92 -3.08 4.49
N LEU A 115 11.99 -3.09 3.16
CA LEU A 115 13.23 -2.78 2.44
C LEU A 115 13.39 -1.30 2.09
N GLY A 116 12.27 -0.56 2.01
CA GLY A 116 12.29 0.85 1.56
C GLY A 116 12.20 1.87 2.67
N VAL A 117 11.56 1.54 3.81
CA VAL A 117 11.27 2.52 4.86
C VAL A 117 11.91 2.16 6.19
N HIS A 118 11.61 0.96 6.71
CA HIS A 118 12.02 0.59 8.06
C HIS A 118 13.38 -0.09 8.14
N HIS A 119 13.81 -0.75 7.08
CA HIS A 119 15.03 -1.57 6.99
C HIS A 119 15.13 -2.66 8.07
N LYS A 120 14.03 -2.94 8.74
CA LYS A 120 13.85 -3.94 9.79
C LYS A 120 12.39 -4.34 9.89
N ILE A 121 12.11 -5.54 10.38
CA ILE A 121 10.73 -5.96 10.64
C ILE A 121 10.34 -5.44 12.04
N VAL A 122 9.30 -4.61 12.09
CA VAL A 122 8.75 -4.05 13.33
C VAL A 122 7.42 -4.73 13.60
N ALA A 123 7.16 -5.15 14.84
CA ALA A 123 5.88 -5.71 15.19
C ALA A 123 4.77 -4.66 15.06
N GLY A 124 3.70 -5.01 14.33
CA GLY A 124 2.54 -4.13 14.16
C GLY A 124 2.68 -3.07 13.06
N PHE A 125 3.74 -3.09 12.23
CA PHE A 125 3.94 -2.13 11.15
C PHE A 125 2.73 -1.98 10.17
N PRO A 126 1.94 -3.02 9.86
CA PRO A 126 0.82 -2.87 8.93
C PRO A 126 -0.46 -2.33 9.58
N ALA A 127 -0.41 -1.90 10.85
CA ALA A 127 -1.60 -1.47 11.58
C ALA A 127 -2.26 -0.26 10.91
N GLY A 128 -3.44 -0.48 10.33
CA GLY A 128 -4.27 0.54 9.71
C GLY A 128 -4.08 0.71 8.20
N TYR A 129 -3.01 0.27 7.57
CA TYR A 129 -2.79 0.44 6.12
C TYR A 129 -3.87 -0.20 5.26
N GLY A 130 -4.40 -1.35 5.67
CA GLY A 130 -5.51 -2.00 4.97
C GLY A 130 -6.77 -1.14 4.96
N PHE A 131 -7.14 -0.57 6.10
CA PHE A 131 -8.32 0.31 6.21
C PHE A 131 -8.12 1.62 5.42
N THR A 132 -6.95 2.23 5.51
CA THR A 132 -6.61 3.41 4.70
C THR A 132 -6.66 3.08 3.22
N GLY A 133 -6.17 1.91 2.80
CA GLY A 133 -6.24 1.44 1.42
C GLY A 133 -7.67 1.28 0.91
N ILE A 134 -8.59 0.77 1.73
CA ILE A 134 -10.02 0.68 1.39
C ILE A 134 -10.59 2.09 1.19
N ALA A 135 -10.30 3.03 2.10
CA ALA A 135 -10.75 4.40 2.02
C ALA A 135 -10.27 5.09 0.70
N VAL A 136 -8.99 4.94 0.38
CA VAL A 136 -8.39 5.47 -0.85
C VAL A 136 -9.02 4.81 -2.10
N ALA A 137 -9.28 3.51 -2.07
CA ALA A 137 -9.90 2.80 -3.19
C ALA A 137 -11.34 3.28 -3.44
N LEU A 138 -12.14 3.46 -2.38
CA LEU A 138 -13.51 3.97 -2.47
C LEU A 138 -13.53 5.41 -3.00
N MET A 139 -12.68 6.29 -2.47
CA MET A 139 -12.54 7.66 -2.96
C MET A 139 -12.08 7.70 -4.43
N GLY A 140 -11.20 6.80 -4.83
CA GLY A 140 -10.76 6.62 -6.23
C GLY A 140 -11.79 5.92 -7.12
N ARG A 141 -13.00 5.64 -6.62
CA ARG A 141 -14.08 4.90 -7.32
C ARG A 141 -13.62 3.53 -7.85
N ASN A 142 -12.75 2.88 -7.12
CA ASN A 142 -12.15 1.58 -7.52
C ASN A 142 -11.51 1.59 -8.92
N HIS A 143 -11.12 2.77 -9.41
CA HIS A 143 -10.45 2.91 -10.70
C HIS A 143 -8.97 3.25 -10.48
N PRO A 144 -8.01 2.55 -11.11
CA PRO A 144 -6.58 2.77 -10.88
C PRO A 144 -6.12 4.20 -11.10
N ILE A 145 -6.65 4.91 -12.09
CA ILE A 145 -6.33 6.33 -12.33
C ILE A 145 -6.87 7.22 -11.19
N GLY A 146 -8.05 6.92 -10.64
CA GLY A 146 -8.64 7.66 -9.53
C GLY A 146 -7.93 7.42 -8.19
N ILE A 147 -7.28 6.27 -8.03
CA ILE A 147 -6.54 5.93 -6.81
C ILE A 147 -5.31 6.85 -6.62
N PHE A 148 -4.64 7.29 -7.70
CA PHE A 148 -3.48 8.19 -7.58
C PHE A 148 -3.80 9.53 -6.90
N PRO A 149 -4.76 10.34 -7.38
CA PRO A 149 -5.11 11.59 -6.71
C PRO A 149 -5.69 11.35 -5.32
N ALA A 150 -6.46 10.29 -5.11
CA ALA A 150 -6.97 9.92 -3.79
C ALA A 150 -5.83 9.59 -2.82
N ALA A 151 -4.87 8.75 -3.23
CA ALA A 151 -3.70 8.41 -2.41
C ALA A 151 -2.84 9.64 -2.09
N PHE A 152 -2.65 10.54 -3.06
CA PHE A 152 -1.91 11.78 -2.86
C PHE A 152 -2.59 12.68 -1.83
N LEU A 153 -3.91 12.85 -1.93
CA LEU A 153 -4.69 13.63 -0.97
C LEU A 153 -4.63 13.03 0.43
N PHE A 154 -4.78 11.70 0.56
CA PHE A 154 -4.64 11.02 1.84
C PHE A 154 -3.24 11.16 2.42
N GLY A 155 -2.20 11.11 1.57
CA GLY A 155 -0.81 11.33 1.98
C GLY A 155 -0.59 12.73 2.54
N ILE A 156 -1.11 13.77 1.89
CA ILE A 156 -1.05 15.16 2.38
C ILE A 156 -1.77 15.29 3.73
N LEU A 157 -2.96 14.73 3.85
CA LEU A 157 -3.72 14.78 5.10
C LEU A 157 -3.02 14.03 6.23
N TYR A 158 -2.40 12.90 5.94
CA TYR A 158 -1.66 12.12 6.92
C TYR A 158 -0.42 12.87 7.40
N GLN A 159 0.38 13.40 6.49
CA GLN A 159 1.59 14.16 6.80
C GLN A 159 1.26 15.48 7.50
N GLY A 160 0.34 16.26 6.94
CA GLY A 160 -0.10 17.52 7.55
C GLY A 160 -0.72 17.31 8.92
N GLY A 161 -1.51 16.25 9.09
CA GLY A 161 -2.08 15.89 10.38
C GLY A 161 -1.02 15.53 11.43
N SER A 162 0.06 14.89 11.04
CA SER A 162 1.16 14.58 11.96
C SER A 162 1.90 15.85 12.40
N GLU A 163 2.15 16.79 11.51
CA GLU A 163 2.83 18.06 11.83
C GLU A 163 1.97 18.95 12.73
N VAL A 164 0.68 19.11 12.41
CA VAL A 164 -0.24 19.90 13.25
C VAL A 164 -0.37 19.33 14.66
N THR A 165 -0.31 18.00 14.82
CA THR A 165 -0.34 17.37 16.15
C THR A 165 0.90 17.71 16.98
N PHE A 166 2.06 17.97 16.35
CA PHE A 166 3.26 18.45 17.06
C PHE A 166 3.11 19.89 17.53
N ASP A 167 2.53 20.77 16.70
CA ASP A 167 2.38 22.18 17.01
C ASP A 167 1.20 22.46 17.95
N MET A 168 0.16 21.64 17.88
CA MET A 168 -1.07 21.79 18.67
C MET A 168 -1.43 20.48 19.40
N PRO A 169 -0.94 20.25 20.62
CA PRO A 169 -1.16 19.01 21.38
C PRO A 169 -2.64 18.70 21.66
N ASN A 170 -3.52 19.70 21.58
CA ASN A 170 -4.96 19.56 21.78
C ASN A 170 -5.67 18.92 20.57
N ILE A 171 -5.02 18.84 19.40
CA ILE A 171 -5.56 18.24 18.19
C ILE A 171 -5.04 16.82 18.11
N THR A 172 -5.92 15.87 18.35
CA THR A 172 -5.56 14.45 18.33
C THR A 172 -5.50 13.94 16.89
N ARG A 173 -4.54 13.05 16.59
CA ARG A 173 -4.43 12.35 15.29
C ARG A 173 -5.75 11.74 14.81
N TYR A 174 -6.61 11.31 15.71
CA TYR A 174 -7.93 10.75 15.38
C TYR A 174 -8.88 11.74 14.69
N MET A 175 -8.69 13.04 14.87
CA MET A 175 -9.50 14.06 14.16
C MET A 175 -9.19 14.02 12.66
N PHE A 176 -7.93 13.85 12.27
CA PHE A 176 -7.55 13.72 10.86
C PHE A 176 -8.07 12.42 10.23
N VAL A 177 -8.08 11.34 10.99
CA VAL A 177 -8.71 10.08 10.55
C VAL A 177 -10.22 10.27 10.34
N ALA A 178 -10.91 11.00 11.22
CA ALA A 178 -12.31 11.31 11.04
C ALA A 178 -12.58 12.16 9.79
N VAL A 179 -11.74 13.16 9.51
CA VAL A 179 -11.80 13.95 8.26
C VAL A 179 -11.59 13.07 7.03
N GLN A 180 -10.59 12.18 7.07
CA GLN A 180 -10.34 11.23 5.99
C GLN A 180 -11.55 10.33 5.71
N LEU A 181 -12.18 9.81 6.76
CA LEU A 181 -13.38 8.99 6.64
C LEU A 181 -14.60 9.79 6.14
N SER A 182 -14.73 11.05 6.54
CA SER A 182 -15.79 11.95 6.05
C SER A 182 -15.68 12.19 4.53
N LEU A 183 -14.47 12.27 3.99
CA LEU A 183 -14.24 12.47 2.55
C LEU A 183 -14.70 11.29 1.68
N ILE A 184 -14.91 10.10 2.26
CA ILE A 184 -15.40 8.93 1.52
C ILE A 184 -16.88 9.09 1.15
N HIS A 185 -17.63 9.89 1.91
CA HIS A 185 -19.07 10.10 1.70
C HIS A 185 -19.40 11.21 0.69
N ILE A 186 -18.41 11.89 0.13
CA ILE A 186 -18.56 12.89 -0.92
C ILE A 186 -18.38 12.25 -2.30
#